data_58eab57b62714ed562cefe12d63e2e49
#
_entry.id   58eab57b62714ed562cefe12d63e2e49
#
_cell.length_a   1.000
_cell.length_b   1.000
_cell.length_c   1.000
_cell.angle_alpha   90.00
_cell.angle_beta   90.00
_cell.angle_gamma   90.00
#
_symmetry.space_group_name_H-M   'P 1'
#
loop_
_entity.id
_entity.type
_entity.pdbx_description
1 polymer ?
#
loop_
_entity_poly.entity_id
_entity_poly.type
_entity_poly.pdbx_seq_one_letter_code
_entity_poly.pdbx_strand_id
1 'polypeptide(L)'
;MRLSFKPYKLQLKHTFTVAGFSRNTTPVILTEIEHDGLVGYGEASMPPYLGESQESVIRFLKRLDLGQFDDPFRIDDILGYVDSIEDENRAAKASVDIALHDLMGKMVNQPLYKLWGLDAANTPVTCFTIGIDKADVAKSKTREAGCFKVLKVKLGGGNDKQMINAVRSVTDLPLYVDVNQGWNDKHLALDMIHWLNERGIELVEQPLPKSQLNDMAWLTENSPLPTVADEAFQRLSDVVKLKGIYSGINIKLMKSTGLREAHKMIT
;
A
#
# COMPACT_ATOMS: atom_id res chain seq x y z
N MET A 1 21.40 -0.84 20.20
CA MET A 1 20.21 -0.03 19.84
C MET A 1 19.08 -0.28 20.82
N ARG A 2 18.26 0.74 21.15
CA ARG A 2 17.11 0.62 22.05
C ARG A 2 15.81 0.78 21.26
N LEU A 3 14.93 -0.23 21.32
CA LEU A 3 13.61 -0.24 20.69
C LEU A 3 12.56 0.23 21.69
N SER A 4 11.72 1.18 21.31
CA SER A 4 10.49 1.56 22.02
C SER A 4 9.32 1.70 21.06
N PHE A 5 8.09 1.55 21.55
CA PHE A 5 6.89 1.61 20.71
C PHE A 5 5.67 1.97 21.55
N LYS A 6 4.70 2.63 20.91
CA LYS A 6 3.45 3.03 21.55
C LYS A 6 2.28 2.96 20.59
N PRO A 7 1.07 2.54 21.06
CA PRO A 7 -0.14 2.60 20.25
C PRO A 7 -0.55 4.05 20.02
N TYR A 8 -1.08 4.30 18.82
CA TYR A 8 -1.63 5.58 18.44
C TYR A 8 -2.89 5.38 17.59
N LYS A 9 -3.78 6.38 17.53
CA LYS A 9 -5.01 6.34 16.75
C LYS A 9 -5.13 7.62 15.93
N LEU A 10 -5.00 7.45 14.61
CA LEU A 10 -5.16 8.55 13.67
C LEU A 10 -6.65 8.79 13.39
N GLN A 11 -7.09 10.05 13.46
CA GLN A 11 -8.43 10.45 13.05
C GLN A 11 -8.42 10.79 11.55
N LEU A 12 -9.31 10.19 10.77
CA LEU A 12 -9.45 10.51 9.35
C LEU A 12 -10.31 11.78 9.17
N LYS A 13 -9.96 12.63 8.23
CA LYS A 13 -10.75 13.82 7.85
C LYS A 13 -12.14 13.43 7.31
N HIS A 14 -12.19 12.37 6.52
CA HIS A 14 -13.41 11.80 5.94
C HIS A 14 -13.49 10.30 6.24
N THR A 15 -14.69 9.76 6.37
CA THR A 15 -14.88 8.31 6.40
C THR A 15 -14.33 7.70 5.13
N PHE A 16 -13.50 6.67 5.26
CA PHE A 16 -12.89 5.95 4.16
C PHE A 16 -13.56 4.60 3.97
N THR A 17 -14.19 4.39 2.81
CA THR A 17 -14.92 3.17 2.47
C THR A 17 -14.31 2.52 1.23
N VAL A 18 -14.10 1.21 1.33
CA VAL A 18 -13.70 0.30 0.24
C VAL A 18 -14.69 -0.87 0.20
N ALA A 19 -14.57 -1.77 -0.78
CA ALA A 19 -15.41 -2.96 -0.82
C ALA A 19 -15.35 -3.73 0.51
N GLY A 20 -16.49 -3.87 1.18
CA GLY A 20 -16.65 -4.64 2.43
C GLY A 20 -16.12 -3.99 3.72
N PHE A 21 -15.58 -2.75 3.68
CA PHE A 21 -14.99 -2.14 4.87
C PHE A 21 -15.12 -0.61 4.90
N SER A 22 -15.41 -0.05 6.08
CA SER A 22 -15.50 1.40 6.31
C SER A 22 -14.88 1.80 7.64
N ARG A 23 -14.14 2.93 7.69
CA ARG A 23 -13.52 3.45 8.91
C ARG A 23 -13.44 4.97 8.93
N ASN A 24 -13.40 5.55 10.13
CA ASN A 24 -13.12 6.97 10.39
C ASN A 24 -11.86 7.19 11.23
N THR A 25 -11.24 6.10 11.70
CA THR A 25 -9.97 6.12 12.43
C THR A 25 -9.04 5.03 11.91
N THR A 26 -7.73 5.22 12.10
CA THR A 26 -6.71 4.19 11.79
C THR A 26 -5.86 3.95 13.04
N PRO A 27 -5.95 2.76 13.66
CA PRO A 27 -5.01 2.37 14.71
C PRO A 27 -3.64 2.10 14.10
N VAL A 28 -2.58 2.60 14.74
CA VAL A 28 -1.18 2.37 14.34
C VAL A 28 -0.32 2.13 15.57
N ILE A 29 0.88 1.56 15.38
CA ILE A 29 1.93 1.54 16.39
C ILE A 29 3.08 2.43 15.89
N LEU A 30 3.43 3.44 16.66
CA LEU A 30 4.63 4.23 16.44
C LEU A 30 5.81 3.48 17.06
N THR A 31 6.90 3.34 16.28
CA THR A 31 8.12 2.62 16.65
C THR A 31 9.28 3.61 16.65
N GLU A 32 10.12 3.55 17.68
CA GLU A 32 11.31 4.39 17.83
C GLU A 32 12.53 3.47 18.06
N ILE A 33 13.61 3.71 17.32
CA ILE A 33 14.91 3.04 17.51
C ILE A 33 15.93 4.12 17.84
N GLU A 34 16.48 4.05 19.05
CA GLU A 34 17.50 4.98 19.53
C GLU A 34 18.90 4.35 19.44
N HIS A 35 19.84 5.11 18.92
CA HIS A 35 21.27 4.80 18.89
C HIS A 35 22.10 6.08 18.92
N ASP A 36 23.11 6.15 19.80
CA ASP A 36 24.04 7.28 19.95
C ASP A 36 23.35 8.65 20.04
N GLY A 37 22.24 8.71 20.78
CA GLY A 37 21.47 9.97 21.00
C GLY A 37 20.60 10.39 19.82
N LEU A 38 20.57 9.63 18.73
CA LEU A 38 19.65 9.84 17.61
C LEU A 38 18.47 8.86 17.69
N VAL A 39 17.30 9.28 17.20
CA VAL A 39 16.09 8.46 17.18
C VAL A 39 15.56 8.36 15.76
N GLY A 40 15.44 7.13 15.27
CA GLY A 40 14.73 6.80 14.05
C GLY A 40 13.27 6.43 14.34
N TYR A 41 12.35 6.90 13.50
CA TYR A 41 10.91 6.71 13.65
C TYR A 41 10.34 5.79 12.57
N GLY A 42 9.45 4.89 12.99
CA GLY A 42 8.67 4.03 12.10
C GLY A 42 7.23 3.92 12.54
N GLU A 43 6.37 3.43 11.64
CA GLU A 43 4.95 3.22 11.92
C GLU A 43 4.53 1.85 11.41
N ALA A 44 3.81 1.09 12.24
CA ALA A 44 3.07 -0.08 11.80
C ALA A 44 1.60 0.31 11.59
N SER A 45 1.15 0.30 10.35
CA SER A 45 -0.27 0.44 9.98
C SER A 45 -0.82 -0.94 9.61
N MET A 46 -1.97 -1.30 10.20
CA MET A 46 -2.53 -2.66 10.10
C MET A 46 -3.81 -2.66 9.23
N PRO A 47 -3.67 -2.72 7.89
CA PRO A 47 -4.84 -2.86 7.04
C PRO A 47 -5.51 -4.22 7.28
N PRO A 48 -6.87 -4.30 7.22
CA PRO A 48 -7.61 -5.50 7.62
C PRO A 48 -7.19 -6.79 6.92
N TYR A 49 -6.75 -6.72 5.67
CA TYR A 49 -6.36 -7.89 4.88
C TYR A 49 -5.05 -8.57 5.36
N LEU A 50 -4.27 -7.92 6.24
CA LEU A 50 -3.10 -8.53 6.89
C LEU A 50 -3.48 -9.38 8.10
N GLY A 51 -4.69 -9.20 8.67
CA GLY A 51 -5.12 -9.92 9.87
C GLY A 51 -4.36 -9.51 11.14
N GLU A 52 -3.65 -8.37 11.12
CA GLU A 52 -2.84 -7.87 12.22
C GLU A 52 -3.59 -6.84 13.06
N SER A 53 -3.22 -6.69 14.33
CA SER A 53 -3.79 -5.74 15.28
C SER A 53 -2.69 -5.05 16.10
N GLN A 54 -3.05 -3.98 16.85
CA GLN A 54 -2.10 -3.34 17.77
C GLN A 54 -1.51 -4.35 18.77
N GLU A 55 -2.33 -5.29 19.26
CA GLU A 55 -1.90 -6.32 20.20
C GLU A 55 -0.91 -7.30 19.56
N SER A 56 -1.16 -7.74 18.31
CA SER A 56 -0.25 -8.65 17.61
C SER A 56 1.09 -7.96 17.31
N VAL A 57 1.07 -6.71 16.85
CA VAL A 57 2.26 -5.90 16.59
C VAL A 57 3.06 -5.68 17.88
N ILE A 58 2.40 -5.27 18.98
CA ILE A 58 3.07 -5.08 20.28
C ILE A 58 3.70 -6.38 20.78
N ARG A 59 2.98 -7.52 20.66
CA ARG A 59 3.51 -8.84 21.05
C ARG A 59 4.75 -9.22 20.26
N PHE A 60 4.75 -8.95 18.95
CA PHE A 60 5.91 -9.17 18.09
C PHE A 60 7.10 -8.29 18.50
N LEU A 61 6.89 -6.96 18.60
CA LEU A 61 7.96 -6.02 18.93
C LEU A 61 8.60 -6.29 20.29
N LYS A 62 7.85 -6.78 21.28
CA LYS A 62 8.37 -7.20 22.59
C LYS A 62 9.35 -8.38 22.55
N ARG A 63 9.33 -9.17 21.47
CA ARG A 63 10.25 -10.32 21.30
C ARG A 63 11.59 -9.92 20.68
N LEU A 64 11.69 -8.71 20.15
CA LEU A 64 12.89 -8.24 19.49
C LEU A 64 13.92 -7.75 20.52
N ASP A 65 15.13 -8.24 20.40
CA ASP A 65 16.30 -7.70 21.09
C ASP A 65 17.21 -7.02 20.05
N LEU A 66 17.03 -5.72 19.85
CA LEU A 66 17.92 -4.92 19.00
C LEU A 66 19.19 -4.48 19.72
N GLY A 67 19.29 -4.69 21.04
CA GLY A 67 20.48 -4.40 21.83
C GLY A 67 21.70 -5.27 21.46
N GLN A 68 21.46 -6.43 20.83
CA GLN A 68 22.52 -7.30 20.34
C GLN A 68 23.27 -6.75 19.10
N PHE A 69 22.75 -5.69 18.47
CA PHE A 69 23.38 -5.06 17.31
C PHE A 69 23.96 -3.70 17.73
N ASP A 70 25.23 -3.50 17.47
CA ASP A 70 26.02 -2.31 17.80
C ASP A 70 26.11 -1.33 16.61
N ASP A 71 25.79 -1.76 15.38
CA ASP A 71 25.88 -0.96 14.16
C ASP A 71 24.56 -1.00 13.38
N PRO A 72 23.79 0.13 13.30
CA PRO A 72 22.56 0.22 12.53
C PRO A 72 22.75 0.01 11.02
N PHE A 73 23.95 0.20 10.47
CA PHE A 73 24.23 0.00 9.05
C PHE A 73 24.29 -1.48 8.65
N ARG A 74 24.35 -2.41 9.58
CA ARG A 74 24.20 -3.85 9.33
C ARG A 74 22.74 -4.24 9.06
N ILE A 75 22.10 -3.49 8.20
CA ILE A 75 20.64 -3.54 8.01
C ILE A 75 20.13 -4.90 7.54
N ASP A 76 20.89 -5.61 6.69
CA ASP A 76 20.49 -6.94 6.22
C ASP A 76 20.52 -7.98 7.35
N ASP A 77 21.49 -7.91 8.26
CA ASP A 77 21.58 -8.80 9.42
C ASP A 77 20.44 -8.52 10.40
N ILE A 78 20.19 -7.25 10.69
CA ILE A 78 19.12 -6.82 11.61
C ILE A 78 17.75 -7.23 11.07
N LEU A 79 17.46 -6.91 9.81
CA LEU A 79 16.16 -7.24 9.21
C LEU A 79 15.99 -8.73 8.95
N GLY A 80 17.09 -9.46 8.68
CA GLY A 80 17.10 -10.92 8.65
C GLY A 80 16.71 -11.53 10.01
N TYR A 81 17.27 -11.00 11.12
CA TYR A 81 16.86 -11.38 12.46
C TYR A 81 15.38 -11.07 12.72
N VAL A 82 14.93 -9.85 12.41
CA VAL A 82 13.53 -9.45 12.60
C VAL A 82 12.58 -10.35 11.81
N ASP A 83 12.90 -10.70 10.56
CA ASP A 83 12.07 -11.55 9.72
C ASP A 83 12.03 -13.02 10.22
N SER A 84 13.12 -13.50 10.85
CA SER A 84 13.25 -14.87 11.37
C SER A 84 12.40 -15.16 12.62
N ILE A 85 11.88 -14.12 13.31
CA ILE A 85 11.10 -14.28 14.55
C ILE A 85 9.79 -15.03 14.30
N GLU A 86 9.10 -14.71 13.21
CA GLU A 86 7.91 -15.41 12.71
C GLU A 86 7.54 -14.91 11.30
N ASP A 87 6.75 -15.66 10.54
CA ASP A 87 6.38 -15.31 9.16
C ASP A 87 5.41 -14.12 9.07
N GLU A 88 4.51 -13.99 10.04
CA GLU A 88 3.47 -12.95 10.10
C GLU A 88 3.97 -11.62 10.70
N ASN A 89 3.06 -10.74 11.10
CA ASN A 89 3.33 -9.41 11.67
C ASN A 89 4.18 -8.50 10.75
N ARG A 90 3.81 -8.45 9.47
CA ARG A 90 4.53 -7.68 8.45
C ARG A 90 4.53 -6.18 8.72
N ALA A 91 3.44 -5.64 9.27
CA ALA A 91 3.39 -4.23 9.66
C ALA A 91 4.38 -3.92 10.80
N ALA A 92 4.55 -4.84 11.77
CA ALA A 92 5.56 -4.68 12.81
C ALA A 92 6.97 -4.68 12.23
N LYS A 93 7.29 -5.63 11.34
CA LYS A 93 8.57 -5.71 10.64
C LYS A 93 8.84 -4.44 9.83
N ALA A 94 7.83 -3.95 9.09
CA ALA A 94 7.93 -2.71 8.32
C ALA A 94 8.23 -1.51 9.22
N SER A 95 7.64 -1.42 10.41
CA SER A 95 7.89 -0.31 11.33
C SER A 95 9.34 -0.28 11.82
N VAL A 96 9.94 -1.45 12.04
CA VAL A 96 11.37 -1.57 12.40
C VAL A 96 12.27 -1.16 11.25
N ASP A 97 12.00 -1.67 10.05
CA ASP A 97 12.73 -1.31 8.83
C ASP A 97 12.69 0.21 8.57
N ILE A 98 11.50 0.82 8.62
CA ILE A 98 11.33 2.25 8.41
C ILE A 98 12.11 3.05 9.46
N ALA A 99 12.05 2.64 10.75
CA ALA A 99 12.78 3.30 11.82
C ALA A 99 14.30 3.19 11.65
N LEU A 100 14.81 2.06 11.19
CA LEU A 100 16.25 1.90 10.89
C LEU A 100 16.70 2.80 9.75
N HIS A 101 15.94 2.88 8.66
CA HIS A 101 16.27 3.75 7.53
C HIS A 101 16.22 5.24 7.92
N ASP A 102 15.25 5.65 8.74
CA ASP A 102 15.19 7.03 9.27
C ASP A 102 16.39 7.33 10.19
N LEU A 103 16.77 6.39 11.06
CA LEU A 103 17.94 6.49 11.92
C LEU A 103 19.22 6.65 11.09
N MET A 104 19.44 5.76 10.12
CA MET A 104 20.62 5.81 9.24
C MET A 104 20.71 7.14 8.49
N GLY A 105 19.59 7.62 7.92
CA GLY A 105 19.53 8.91 7.25
C GLY A 105 19.95 10.08 8.16
N LYS A 106 19.50 10.06 9.42
CA LYS A 106 19.87 11.04 10.45
C LYS A 106 21.35 10.95 10.84
N MET A 107 21.88 9.74 11.01
CA MET A 107 23.30 9.53 11.37
C MET A 107 24.25 10.10 10.32
N VAL A 108 23.93 9.97 9.03
CA VAL A 108 24.74 10.52 7.94
C VAL A 108 24.26 11.89 7.45
N ASN A 109 23.23 12.45 8.09
CA ASN A 109 22.60 13.73 7.73
C ASN A 109 22.26 13.84 6.23
N GLN A 110 21.67 12.76 5.68
CA GLN A 110 21.22 12.71 4.30
C GLN A 110 19.82 12.07 4.21
N PRO A 111 18.93 12.57 3.34
CA PRO A 111 17.65 11.94 3.08
C PRO A 111 17.85 10.61 2.35
N LEU A 112 16.96 9.65 2.62
CA LEU A 112 17.06 8.28 2.11
C LEU A 112 17.16 8.18 0.58
N TYR A 113 16.42 9.02 -0.15
CA TYR A 113 16.47 9.01 -1.62
C TYR A 113 17.89 9.26 -2.17
N LYS A 114 18.67 10.14 -1.49
CA LYS A 114 20.08 10.38 -1.87
C LYS A 114 20.98 9.19 -1.55
N LEU A 115 20.74 8.52 -0.40
CA LEU A 115 21.48 7.31 -0.03
C LEU A 115 21.26 6.18 -1.05
N TRP A 116 20.09 6.17 -1.69
CA TRP A 116 19.76 5.22 -2.75
C TRP A 116 20.12 5.70 -4.15
N GLY A 117 20.78 6.84 -4.30
CA GLY A 117 21.19 7.39 -5.60
C GLY A 117 20.01 7.85 -6.47
N LEU A 118 18.87 8.19 -5.87
CA LEU A 118 17.67 8.63 -6.57
C LEU A 118 17.62 10.15 -6.70
N ASP A 119 16.95 10.63 -7.75
CA ASP A 119 16.67 12.04 -7.97
C ASP A 119 15.21 12.35 -7.60
N ALA A 120 15.02 13.28 -6.65
CA ALA A 120 13.70 13.71 -6.22
C ALA A 120 12.87 14.37 -7.34
N ALA A 121 13.55 14.95 -8.37
CA ALA A 121 12.86 15.52 -9.52
C ALA A 121 12.13 14.49 -10.38
N ASN A 122 12.54 13.23 -10.31
CA ASN A 122 11.92 12.11 -11.04
C ASN A 122 10.80 11.42 -10.26
N THR A 123 10.34 12.00 -9.13
CA THR A 123 9.23 11.44 -8.33
C THR A 123 7.94 11.45 -9.16
N PRO A 124 7.25 10.29 -9.31
CA PRO A 124 5.96 10.24 -9.99
C PRO A 124 4.89 11.03 -9.22
N VAL A 125 3.85 11.46 -9.93
CA VAL A 125 2.75 12.20 -9.32
C VAL A 125 1.96 11.32 -8.34
N THR A 126 1.58 11.90 -7.20
CA THR A 126 0.72 11.24 -6.21
C THR A 126 -0.73 11.28 -6.66
N CYS A 127 -1.45 10.16 -6.56
CA CYS A 127 -2.90 10.11 -6.75
C CYS A 127 -3.65 10.38 -5.44
N PHE A 128 -4.84 10.99 -5.55
CA PHE A 128 -5.78 11.13 -4.43
C PHE A 128 -6.88 10.07 -4.53
N THR A 129 -7.20 9.40 -3.41
CA THR A 129 -8.18 8.31 -3.40
C THR A 129 -9.59 8.81 -3.05
N ILE A 130 -10.55 8.53 -3.93
CA ILE A 130 -11.99 8.71 -3.72
C ILE A 130 -12.55 7.35 -3.27
N GLY A 131 -12.97 7.25 -2.00
CA GLY A 131 -13.62 6.05 -1.46
C GLY A 131 -15.03 5.85 -2.04
N ILE A 132 -15.58 4.63 -1.90
CA ILE A 132 -16.97 4.33 -2.29
C ILE A 132 -17.91 5.19 -1.46
N ASP A 133 -18.83 5.89 -2.15
CA ASP A 133 -19.80 6.78 -1.50
C ASP A 133 -21.00 7.05 -2.42
N LYS A 134 -21.94 7.89 -1.97
CA LYS A 134 -23.01 8.44 -2.81
C LYS A 134 -22.43 9.39 -3.87
N ALA A 135 -23.09 9.49 -5.03
CA ALA A 135 -22.63 10.29 -6.16
C ALA A 135 -22.26 11.74 -5.78
N ASP A 136 -23.09 12.43 -5.00
CA ASP A 136 -22.83 13.83 -4.62
C ASP A 136 -21.63 13.98 -3.69
N VAL A 137 -21.42 13.02 -2.78
CA VAL A 137 -20.23 12.99 -1.91
C VAL A 137 -18.97 12.73 -2.73
N ALA A 138 -19.03 11.78 -3.69
CA ALA A 138 -17.92 11.52 -4.60
C ALA A 138 -17.54 12.77 -5.41
N LYS A 139 -18.54 13.52 -5.95
CA LYS A 139 -18.33 14.81 -6.65
C LYS A 139 -17.65 15.84 -5.74
N SER A 140 -18.11 15.97 -4.49
CA SER A 140 -17.51 16.91 -3.52
C SER A 140 -16.05 16.58 -3.24
N LYS A 141 -15.75 15.31 -2.90
CA LYS A 141 -14.39 14.83 -2.69
C LYS A 141 -13.48 15.02 -3.92
N THR A 142 -14.02 14.83 -5.11
CA THR A 142 -13.30 15.06 -6.37
C THR A 142 -12.91 16.53 -6.52
N ARG A 143 -13.81 17.48 -6.21
CA ARG A 143 -13.50 18.91 -6.26
C ARG A 143 -12.47 19.31 -5.18
N GLU A 144 -12.56 18.74 -3.97
CA GLU A 144 -11.58 18.95 -2.90
C GLU A 144 -10.16 18.48 -3.30
N ALA A 145 -10.07 17.50 -4.20
CA ALA A 145 -8.81 16.93 -4.68
C ALA A 145 -8.13 17.76 -5.80
N GLY A 146 -8.55 19.00 -6.03
CA GLY A 146 -8.10 19.83 -7.18
C GLY A 146 -6.61 20.14 -7.27
N CYS A 147 -5.82 19.89 -6.21
CA CYS A 147 -4.36 20.02 -6.25
C CYS A 147 -3.64 18.75 -6.77
N PHE A 148 -4.34 17.62 -6.88
CA PHE A 148 -3.78 16.36 -7.38
C PHE A 148 -3.93 16.28 -8.90
N LYS A 149 -2.99 15.56 -9.54
CA LYS A 149 -2.96 15.39 -11.00
C LYS A 149 -3.57 14.07 -11.47
N VAL A 150 -3.79 13.14 -10.55
CA VAL A 150 -4.36 11.81 -10.79
C VAL A 150 -5.30 11.45 -9.64
N LEU A 151 -6.42 10.84 -9.93
CA LEU A 151 -7.33 10.33 -8.91
C LEU A 151 -7.43 8.81 -8.97
N LYS A 152 -7.56 8.18 -7.80
CA LYS A 152 -7.84 6.74 -7.68
C LYS A 152 -9.24 6.55 -7.11
N VAL A 153 -10.12 5.87 -7.84
CA VAL A 153 -11.53 5.67 -7.45
C VAL A 153 -11.72 4.24 -6.96
N LYS A 154 -12.28 4.08 -5.76
CA LYS A 154 -12.63 2.77 -5.21
C LYS A 154 -13.94 2.28 -5.80
N LEU A 155 -13.93 1.01 -6.26
CA LEU A 155 -15.06 0.31 -6.88
C LEU A 155 -15.34 -1.02 -6.16
N GLY A 156 -16.21 -1.85 -6.71
CA GLY A 156 -16.59 -3.15 -6.14
C GLY A 156 -17.71 -3.08 -5.09
N GLY A 157 -18.35 -1.93 -4.94
CA GLY A 157 -19.48 -1.73 -4.01
C GLY A 157 -20.87 -1.90 -4.63
N GLY A 158 -20.96 -2.33 -5.91
CA GLY A 158 -22.21 -2.50 -6.62
C GLY A 158 -22.78 -1.24 -7.26
N ASN A 159 -22.19 -0.07 -7.01
CA ASN A 159 -22.55 1.23 -7.62
C ASN A 159 -21.46 1.79 -8.54
N ASP A 160 -20.61 0.94 -9.09
CA ASP A 160 -19.36 1.29 -9.78
C ASP A 160 -19.57 2.29 -10.94
N LYS A 161 -20.56 2.02 -11.80
CA LYS A 161 -20.90 2.93 -12.93
C LYS A 161 -21.36 4.30 -12.45
N GLN A 162 -22.13 4.35 -11.35
CA GLN A 162 -22.59 5.61 -10.76
C GLN A 162 -21.42 6.41 -10.18
N MET A 163 -20.48 5.74 -9.50
CA MET A 163 -19.27 6.35 -8.98
C MET A 163 -18.42 6.99 -10.08
N ILE A 164 -18.10 6.26 -11.13
CA ILE A 164 -17.30 6.76 -12.25
C ILE A 164 -18.01 7.92 -12.97
N ASN A 165 -19.30 7.81 -13.28
CA ASN A 165 -20.05 8.88 -13.89
C ASN A 165 -20.11 10.14 -13.01
N ALA A 166 -20.23 9.98 -11.69
CA ALA A 166 -20.21 11.09 -10.75
C ALA A 166 -18.85 11.81 -10.76
N VAL A 167 -17.74 11.06 -10.68
CA VAL A 167 -16.39 11.61 -10.73
C VAL A 167 -16.13 12.30 -12.07
N ARG A 168 -16.42 11.65 -13.20
CA ARG A 168 -16.23 12.20 -14.55
C ARG A 168 -17.10 13.44 -14.84
N SER A 169 -18.24 13.58 -14.17
CA SER A 169 -19.06 14.79 -14.33
C SER A 169 -18.41 16.07 -13.80
N VAL A 170 -17.29 15.98 -13.08
CA VAL A 170 -16.62 17.11 -12.43
C VAL A 170 -15.11 17.18 -12.66
N THR A 171 -14.53 16.23 -13.41
CA THR A 171 -13.09 16.23 -13.71
C THR A 171 -12.75 15.43 -14.97
N ASP A 172 -11.75 15.91 -15.72
CA ASP A 172 -11.11 15.21 -16.85
C ASP A 172 -9.72 14.65 -16.47
N LEU A 173 -9.33 14.71 -15.19
CA LEU A 173 -8.05 14.17 -14.73
C LEU A 173 -7.92 12.67 -15.03
N PRO A 174 -6.69 12.16 -15.22
CA PRO A 174 -6.43 10.74 -15.29
C PRO A 174 -7.02 10.00 -14.09
N LEU A 175 -7.70 8.87 -14.32
CA LEU A 175 -8.29 8.05 -13.27
C LEU A 175 -7.70 6.65 -13.27
N TYR A 176 -7.33 6.19 -12.08
CA TYR A 176 -7.09 4.79 -11.76
C TYR A 176 -8.30 4.24 -11.01
N VAL A 177 -8.61 2.97 -11.16
CA VAL A 177 -9.65 2.32 -10.37
C VAL A 177 -9.09 1.17 -9.56
N ASP A 178 -9.62 0.99 -8.36
CA ASP A 178 -9.23 -0.09 -7.47
C ASP A 178 -10.50 -0.78 -6.95
N VAL A 179 -10.65 -2.03 -7.33
CA VAL A 179 -11.85 -2.83 -7.09
C VAL A 179 -11.78 -3.58 -5.76
N ASN A 180 -10.59 -3.71 -5.18
CA ASN A 180 -10.35 -4.43 -3.93
C ASN A 180 -11.00 -5.82 -3.90
N GLN A 181 -10.80 -6.61 -4.98
CA GLN A 181 -11.35 -7.95 -5.13
C GLN A 181 -12.89 -8.00 -5.24
N GLY A 182 -13.56 -6.89 -5.58
CA GLY A 182 -15.01 -6.77 -5.53
C GLY A 182 -15.78 -7.41 -6.70
N TRP A 183 -15.10 -7.83 -7.78
CA TRP A 183 -15.72 -8.54 -8.89
C TRP A 183 -15.38 -10.04 -8.81
N ASN A 184 -16.38 -10.92 -9.02
CA ASN A 184 -16.23 -12.36 -8.82
C ASN A 184 -16.28 -13.18 -10.12
N ASP A 185 -16.62 -12.55 -11.25
CA ASP A 185 -16.74 -13.18 -12.57
C ASP A 185 -15.86 -12.45 -13.57
N LYS A 186 -14.97 -13.20 -14.25
CA LYS A 186 -14.00 -12.64 -15.20
C LYS A 186 -14.63 -12.01 -16.45
N HIS A 187 -15.78 -12.54 -16.91
CA HIS A 187 -16.47 -12.00 -18.10
C HIS A 187 -17.17 -10.69 -17.77
N LEU A 188 -17.87 -10.64 -16.63
CA LEU A 188 -18.46 -9.39 -16.14
C LEU A 188 -17.37 -8.35 -15.81
N ALA A 189 -16.24 -8.78 -15.29
CA ALA A 189 -15.07 -7.92 -15.05
C ALA A 189 -14.53 -7.34 -16.36
N LEU A 190 -14.39 -8.17 -17.41
CA LEU A 190 -13.95 -7.73 -18.72
C LEU A 190 -14.90 -6.71 -19.34
N ASP A 191 -16.22 -6.98 -19.30
CA ASP A 191 -17.24 -6.04 -19.79
C ASP A 191 -17.17 -4.69 -19.05
N MET A 192 -16.95 -4.74 -17.72
CA MET A 192 -16.77 -3.51 -16.93
C MET A 192 -15.49 -2.78 -17.32
N ILE A 193 -14.38 -3.49 -17.57
CA ILE A 193 -13.11 -2.89 -17.99
C ILE A 193 -13.24 -2.22 -19.35
N HIS A 194 -13.94 -2.82 -20.32
CA HIS A 194 -14.24 -2.16 -21.60
C HIS A 194 -15.04 -0.88 -21.40
N TRP A 195 -16.05 -0.93 -20.56
CA TRP A 195 -16.86 0.24 -20.22
C TRP A 195 -16.03 1.36 -19.54
N LEU A 196 -15.07 1.00 -18.68
CA LEU A 196 -14.13 1.92 -18.03
C LEU A 196 -13.13 2.53 -19.02
N ASN A 197 -12.61 1.73 -19.95
CA ASN A 197 -11.69 2.17 -20.99
C ASN A 197 -12.32 3.29 -21.85
N GLU A 198 -13.58 3.15 -22.23
CA GLU A 198 -14.34 4.19 -22.95
C GLU A 198 -14.47 5.51 -22.17
N ARG A 199 -14.20 5.50 -20.86
CA ARG A 199 -14.27 6.66 -19.95
C ARG A 199 -12.92 7.18 -19.52
N GLY A 200 -11.86 6.77 -20.22
CA GLY A 200 -10.51 7.27 -19.97
C GLY A 200 -9.92 6.82 -18.63
N ILE A 201 -10.30 5.63 -18.16
CA ILE A 201 -9.60 4.97 -17.05
C ILE A 201 -8.29 4.41 -17.58
N GLU A 202 -7.20 4.54 -16.84
CA GLU A 202 -5.85 4.16 -17.30
C GLU A 202 -5.37 2.81 -16.77
N LEU A 203 -5.88 2.34 -15.63
CA LEU A 203 -5.57 1.02 -15.07
C LEU A 203 -6.65 0.52 -14.11
N VAL A 204 -6.66 -0.79 -13.91
CA VAL A 204 -7.57 -1.46 -12.96
C VAL A 204 -6.76 -2.27 -11.95
N GLU A 205 -6.88 -1.92 -10.66
CA GLU A 205 -6.19 -2.60 -9.57
C GLU A 205 -7.11 -3.64 -8.92
N GLN A 206 -6.58 -4.84 -8.71
CA GLN A 206 -7.15 -6.02 -8.04
C GLN A 206 -8.65 -6.24 -8.35
N PRO A 207 -9.01 -6.47 -9.64
CA PRO A 207 -10.42 -6.64 -10.03
C PRO A 207 -11.03 -7.90 -9.43
N LEU A 208 -10.31 -9.04 -9.45
CA LEU A 208 -10.79 -10.34 -8.97
C LEU A 208 -10.15 -10.73 -7.63
N PRO A 209 -10.77 -11.68 -6.88
CA PRO A 209 -10.18 -12.28 -5.68
C PRO A 209 -8.76 -12.80 -5.93
N LYS A 210 -7.86 -12.58 -4.98
CA LYS A 210 -6.45 -13.00 -5.07
C LYS A 210 -6.25 -14.51 -5.26
N SER A 211 -7.25 -15.33 -4.94
CA SER A 211 -7.24 -16.78 -5.15
C SER A 211 -7.56 -17.20 -6.58
N GLN A 212 -8.14 -16.33 -7.40
CA GLN A 212 -8.57 -16.62 -8.79
C GLN A 212 -7.46 -16.30 -9.81
N LEU A 213 -6.26 -16.84 -9.63
CA LEU A 213 -5.10 -16.47 -10.45
C LEU A 213 -5.27 -16.87 -11.94
N ASN A 214 -5.90 -17.99 -12.24
CA ASN A 214 -6.13 -18.41 -13.63
C ASN A 214 -7.12 -17.49 -14.36
N ASP A 215 -8.21 -17.11 -13.68
CA ASP A 215 -9.17 -16.16 -14.22
C ASP A 215 -8.57 -14.77 -14.36
N MET A 216 -7.67 -14.39 -13.45
CA MET A 216 -6.95 -13.12 -13.50
C MET A 216 -5.96 -13.09 -14.68
N ALA A 217 -5.22 -14.17 -14.95
CA ALA A 217 -4.32 -14.25 -16.09
C ALA A 217 -5.11 -14.10 -17.41
N TRP A 218 -6.23 -14.82 -17.54
CA TRP A 218 -7.13 -14.68 -18.69
C TRP A 218 -7.68 -13.25 -18.82
N LEU A 219 -8.11 -12.66 -17.72
CA LEU A 219 -8.62 -11.27 -17.71
C LEU A 219 -7.56 -10.27 -18.16
N THR A 220 -6.32 -10.41 -17.69
CA THR A 220 -5.20 -9.54 -18.08
C THR A 220 -4.87 -9.66 -19.56
N GLU A 221 -4.88 -10.88 -20.11
CA GLU A 221 -4.61 -11.14 -21.54
C GLU A 221 -5.67 -10.49 -22.45
N ASN A 222 -6.93 -10.43 -22.00
CA ASN A 222 -8.05 -9.90 -22.80
C ASN A 222 -8.40 -8.44 -22.48
N SER A 223 -7.82 -7.87 -21.43
CA SER A 223 -8.12 -6.51 -20.95
C SER A 223 -7.50 -5.43 -21.84
N PRO A 224 -8.29 -4.40 -22.26
CA PRO A 224 -7.75 -3.24 -22.95
C PRO A 224 -6.95 -2.30 -22.01
N LEU A 225 -7.07 -2.49 -20.69
CA LEU A 225 -6.39 -1.69 -19.67
C LEU A 225 -5.37 -2.53 -18.89
N PRO A 226 -4.25 -1.95 -18.47
CA PRO A 226 -3.33 -2.61 -17.55
C PRO A 226 -4.03 -3.04 -16.26
N THR A 227 -3.74 -4.25 -15.79
CA THR A 227 -4.20 -4.77 -14.50
C THR A 227 -3.07 -4.76 -13.48
N VAL A 228 -3.37 -4.37 -12.24
CA VAL A 228 -2.36 -4.22 -11.17
C VAL A 228 -2.72 -5.09 -9.97
N ALA A 229 -1.76 -5.89 -9.50
CA ALA A 229 -1.90 -6.71 -8.30
C ALA A 229 -1.76 -5.86 -7.04
N ASP A 230 -2.70 -5.94 -6.08
CA ASP A 230 -2.58 -5.38 -4.73
C ASP A 230 -2.58 -6.50 -3.68
N GLU A 231 -3.73 -7.05 -3.33
CA GLU A 231 -3.82 -8.07 -2.29
C GLU A 231 -3.18 -9.40 -2.70
N ALA A 232 -3.08 -9.66 -4.00
CA ALA A 232 -2.38 -10.82 -4.53
C ALA A 232 -0.85 -10.71 -4.40
N PHE A 233 -0.29 -9.50 -4.34
CA PHE A 233 1.14 -9.21 -4.28
C PHE A 233 1.53 -8.72 -2.88
N GLN A 234 2.41 -9.43 -2.18
CA GLN A 234 2.77 -9.10 -0.80
C GLN A 234 4.26 -9.11 -0.53
N ARG A 235 4.99 -10.15 -0.96
CA ARG A 235 6.41 -10.34 -0.70
C ARG A 235 7.21 -10.41 -2.01
N LEU A 236 8.52 -10.21 -1.91
CA LEU A 236 9.43 -10.31 -3.05
C LEU A 236 9.26 -11.63 -3.83
N SER A 237 9.01 -12.74 -3.14
CA SER A 237 8.76 -14.05 -3.76
C SER A 237 7.53 -14.08 -4.68
N ASP A 238 6.60 -13.15 -4.54
CA ASP A 238 5.39 -13.10 -5.34
C ASP A 238 5.64 -12.49 -6.73
N VAL A 239 6.74 -11.73 -6.92
CA VAL A 239 7.14 -11.16 -8.22
C VAL A 239 7.18 -12.25 -9.29
N VAL A 240 7.86 -13.37 -9.01
CA VAL A 240 7.98 -14.50 -9.95
C VAL A 240 6.64 -15.22 -10.14
N LYS A 241 5.87 -15.40 -9.05
CA LYS A 241 4.59 -16.12 -9.09
C LYS A 241 3.52 -15.38 -9.90
N LEU A 242 3.55 -14.05 -9.90
CA LEU A 242 2.53 -13.22 -10.56
C LEU A 242 2.93 -12.73 -11.95
N LYS A 243 4.14 -13.11 -12.41
CA LYS A 243 4.60 -12.77 -13.76
C LYS A 243 3.64 -13.35 -14.81
N GLY A 244 3.11 -12.48 -15.67
CA GLY A 244 2.15 -12.85 -16.72
C GLY A 244 0.69 -12.99 -16.23
N ILE A 245 0.44 -12.84 -14.92
CA ILE A 245 -0.92 -12.83 -14.35
C ILE A 245 -1.46 -11.40 -14.25
N TYR A 246 -0.60 -10.44 -13.96
CA TYR A 246 -0.92 -9.01 -13.92
C TYR A 246 0.05 -8.22 -14.80
N SER A 247 -0.37 -7.04 -15.26
CA SER A 247 0.47 -6.10 -16.01
C SER A 247 1.46 -5.35 -15.10
N GLY A 248 1.12 -5.20 -13.81
CA GLY A 248 1.90 -4.45 -12.83
C GLY A 248 1.60 -4.86 -11.40
N ILE A 249 2.32 -4.27 -10.46
CA ILE A 249 2.20 -4.55 -9.02
C ILE A 249 2.05 -3.26 -8.22
N ASN A 250 1.26 -3.29 -7.14
CA ASN A 250 1.19 -2.23 -6.14
C ASN A 250 2.01 -2.65 -4.91
N ILE A 251 3.15 -1.98 -4.70
CA ILE A 251 4.01 -2.20 -3.54
C ILE A 251 3.48 -1.38 -2.36
N LYS A 252 3.27 -2.04 -1.21
CA LYS A 252 2.92 -1.38 0.05
C LYS A 252 3.90 -1.81 1.13
N LEU A 253 4.52 -0.86 1.84
CA LEU A 253 5.54 -1.13 2.85
C LEU A 253 5.07 -2.12 3.92
N MET A 254 3.78 -2.06 4.29
CA MET A 254 3.21 -2.98 5.28
C MET A 254 3.07 -4.42 4.75
N LYS A 255 2.98 -4.63 3.44
CA LYS A 255 2.97 -5.96 2.82
C LYS A 255 4.38 -6.52 2.66
N SER A 256 5.32 -5.66 2.24
CA SER A 256 6.71 -6.00 1.91
C SER A 256 7.66 -5.94 3.10
N THR A 257 7.16 -5.95 4.33
CA THR A 257 7.99 -5.83 5.55
C THR A 257 8.90 -4.59 5.61
N GLY A 258 8.61 -3.56 4.81
CA GLY A 258 9.28 -2.27 4.85
C GLY A 258 9.96 -1.86 3.55
N LEU A 259 10.87 -0.89 3.67
CA LEU A 259 11.57 -0.23 2.57
C LEU A 259 12.61 -1.14 1.88
N ARG A 260 13.31 -1.97 2.66
CA ARG A 260 14.39 -2.82 2.14
C ARG A 260 13.88 -3.84 1.12
N GLU A 261 12.81 -4.55 1.45
CA GLU A 261 12.21 -5.53 0.53
C GLU A 261 11.49 -4.83 -0.62
N ALA A 262 10.78 -3.72 -0.34
CA ALA A 262 10.15 -2.91 -1.39
C ALA A 262 11.15 -2.42 -2.44
N HIS A 263 12.34 -1.98 -2.04
CA HIS A 263 13.39 -1.57 -2.96
C HIS A 263 13.87 -2.73 -3.83
N LYS A 264 14.06 -3.93 -3.25
CA LYS A 264 14.42 -5.14 -4.02
C LYS A 264 13.34 -5.58 -5.02
N MET A 265 12.08 -5.21 -4.82
CA MET A 265 10.98 -5.50 -5.77
C MET A 265 11.02 -4.60 -7.02
N ILE A 266 11.67 -3.44 -6.92
CA ILE A 266 11.76 -2.44 -8.00
C ILE A 266 13.02 -2.65 -8.84
N THR A 267 14.10 -3.13 -8.22
CA THR A 267 15.41 -3.37 -8.84
C THR A 267 15.57 -4.80 -9.35
#